data_a8aebeb497dc54bc738ab8441053570d
#
_entry.id   a8aebeb497dc54bc738ab8441053570d
#
_cell.length_a   1.000
_cell.length_b   1.000
_cell.length_c   1.000
_cell.angle_alpha   90.00
_cell.angle_beta   90.00
_cell.angle_gamma   90.00
#
_symmetry.space_group_name_H-M   'P 1'
#
loop_
_entity.id
_entity.type
_entity.pdbx_description
1 polymer ?
#
loop_
_entity_poly.entity_id
_entity_poly.type
_entity_poly.pdbx_seq_one_letter_code
_entity_poly.pdbx_strand_id
1 'polypeptide(L)'
;KLSKAHEAQLKLKNRRLYQQRLAVDAIALIVNNKNALDELSISELRNILLGETKNWNEIEPSKLKQIQVVFDHKHSSIVKYMVDSITGGKPFAGEVYAQQSTRDVIDKVSKNKNTIGLIGVSWITPDLRGRNKSAAEYYQELQKNDTTTLDFNDNIKVLKIRRDDYPIAFKPYQAYIFSGEYPLYRSIYVATTAARGSLPHGFLTFLTGYVGQKIIQNTGVLPAAIQPRMVQVN
;
A
#
# COMPACT_ATOMS: atom_id res chain seq x y z
N LYS A 1 14.88 2.80 4.06
CA LYS A 1 16.30 2.99 4.41
C LYS A 1 16.52 2.66 5.88
N LEU A 2 17.74 2.29 6.26
CA LEU A 2 18.12 2.19 7.66
C LEU A 2 17.98 3.54 8.36
N SER A 3 17.72 3.52 9.66
CA SER A 3 17.74 4.74 10.47
C SER A 3 19.18 5.25 10.64
N LYS A 4 19.33 6.56 10.82
CA LYS A 4 20.65 7.18 11.09
C LYS A 4 21.39 6.53 12.27
N ALA A 5 20.64 6.08 13.30
CA ALA A 5 21.22 5.38 14.46
C ALA A 5 21.83 4.02 14.08
N HIS A 6 21.13 3.24 13.26
CA HIS A 6 21.66 1.96 12.75
C HIS A 6 22.87 2.16 11.84
N GLU A 7 22.85 3.18 10.96
CA GLU A 7 24.00 3.50 10.11
C GLU A 7 25.23 3.90 10.95
N ALA A 8 25.05 4.68 12.01
CA ALA A 8 26.12 5.03 12.96
C ALA A 8 26.69 3.80 13.66
N GLN A 9 25.85 2.87 14.15
CA GLN A 9 26.30 1.62 14.74
C GLN A 9 27.12 0.73 13.77
N LEU A 10 26.70 0.67 12.49
CA LEU A 10 27.44 -0.08 11.48
C LEU A 10 28.82 0.52 11.22
N LYS A 11 28.92 1.85 11.18
CA LYS A 11 30.20 2.58 11.06
C LYS A 11 31.11 2.29 12.24
N LEU A 12 30.62 2.34 13.48
CA LEU A 12 31.38 2.03 14.68
C LEU A 12 31.93 0.58 14.68
N LYS A 13 31.17 -0.35 14.10
CA LYS A 13 31.57 -1.76 13.94
C LYS A 13 32.41 -2.02 12.68
N ASN A 14 32.78 -0.97 11.93
CA ASN A 14 33.49 -1.06 10.66
C ASN A 14 32.82 -2.03 9.66
N ARG A 15 31.48 -2.07 9.65
CA ARG A 15 30.71 -2.92 8.75
C ARG A 15 30.22 -2.14 7.56
N ARG A 16 30.54 -2.61 6.35
CA ARG A 16 30.05 -2.04 5.10
C ARG A 16 28.59 -2.43 4.91
N LEU A 17 27.72 -1.43 4.66
CA LEU A 17 26.32 -1.62 4.33
C LEU A 17 26.14 -1.70 2.81
N TYR A 18 25.52 -2.76 2.32
CA TYR A 18 24.99 -2.87 0.97
C TYR A 18 23.47 -2.72 1.05
N GLN A 19 22.95 -1.69 0.44
CA GLN A 19 21.51 -1.37 0.47
C GLN A 19 21.03 -0.95 -0.90
N GLN A 20 19.91 -1.53 -1.36
CA GLN A 20 19.30 -1.19 -2.63
C GLN A 20 17.78 -1.06 -2.45
N ARG A 21 17.13 -0.21 -3.25
CA ARG A 21 15.68 -0.18 -3.35
C ARG A 21 15.23 -1.45 -4.07
N LEU A 22 14.34 -2.20 -3.45
CA LEU A 22 13.84 -3.47 -3.95
C LEU A 22 12.52 -3.29 -4.72
N ALA A 23 11.64 -2.46 -4.16
CA ALA A 23 10.29 -2.27 -4.68
C ALA A 23 9.66 -0.98 -4.14
N VAL A 24 8.50 -0.63 -4.69
CA VAL A 24 7.61 0.41 -4.17
C VAL A 24 6.27 -0.25 -3.85
N ASP A 25 5.88 -0.24 -2.58
CA ASP A 25 4.59 -0.73 -2.10
C ASP A 25 3.63 0.44 -1.94
N ALA A 26 2.39 0.28 -2.39
CA ALA A 26 1.34 1.24 -2.14
C ALA A 26 0.55 0.88 -0.88
N ILE A 27 0.00 1.89 -0.22
CA ILE A 27 -0.91 1.72 0.89
C ILE A 27 -2.33 1.92 0.36
N ALA A 28 -3.12 0.85 0.38
CA ALA A 28 -4.51 0.87 -0.04
C ALA A 28 -5.41 1.23 1.13
N LEU A 29 -6.37 2.11 0.90
CA LEU A 29 -7.48 2.37 1.79
C LEU A 29 -8.66 1.50 1.37
N ILE A 30 -9.18 0.71 2.31
CA ILE A 30 -10.30 -0.19 2.08
C ILE A 30 -11.48 0.20 2.97
N VAL A 31 -12.68 0.10 2.44
CA VAL A 31 -13.95 0.30 3.17
C VAL A 31 -14.92 -0.83 2.85
N ASN A 32 -15.97 -0.97 3.66
CA ASN A 32 -17.04 -1.89 3.36
C ASN A 32 -17.72 -1.49 2.04
N ASN A 33 -18.10 -2.47 1.21
CA ASN A 33 -18.73 -2.24 -0.09
C ASN A 33 -20.06 -1.47 0.00
N LYS A 34 -20.73 -1.52 1.15
CA LYS A 34 -21.97 -0.75 1.44
C LYS A 34 -21.70 0.67 1.96
N ASN A 35 -20.45 1.10 2.07
CA ASN A 35 -20.09 2.49 2.31
C ASN A 35 -20.20 3.25 0.98
N ALA A 36 -20.83 4.43 0.96
CA ALA A 36 -21.06 5.19 -0.27
C ALA A 36 -19.77 5.84 -0.81
N LEU A 37 -18.81 6.12 0.06
CA LEU A 37 -17.57 6.81 -0.31
C LEU A 37 -16.75 6.02 -1.33
N ASP A 38 -16.34 6.68 -2.43
CA ASP A 38 -15.52 6.09 -3.47
C ASP A 38 -14.09 6.65 -3.53
N GLU A 39 -13.89 7.86 -3.01
CA GLU A 39 -12.58 8.51 -3.02
C GLU A 39 -12.34 9.35 -1.76
N LEU A 40 -11.06 9.59 -1.46
CA LEU A 40 -10.58 10.51 -0.44
C LEU A 40 -9.40 11.32 -0.98
N SER A 41 -9.30 12.58 -0.58
CA SER A 41 -8.09 13.37 -0.74
C SER A 41 -7.07 13.09 0.38
N ILE A 42 -5.83 13.50 0.17
CA ILE A 42 -4.78 13.42 1.19
C ILE A 42 -5.12 14.30 2.39
N SER A 43 -5.69 15.48 2.17
CA SER A 43 -6.12 16.38 3.26
C SER A 43 -7.26 15.79 4.08
N GLU A 44 -8.28 15.18 3.45
CA GLU A 44 -9.37 14.51 4.17
C GLU A 44 -8.85 13.33 5.00
N LEU A 45 -7.96 12.50 4.45
CA LEU A 45 -7.31 11.42 5.19
C LEU A 45 -6.53 11.96 6.40
N ARG A 46 -5.79 13.07 6.21
CA ARG A 46 -5.07 13.74 7.30
C ARG A 46 -6.02 14.20 8.41
N ASN A 47 -7.11 14.86 8.05
CA ASN A 47 -8.09 15.37 9.00
C ASN A 47 -8.75 14.24 9.79
N ILE A 48 -9.05 13.12 9.15
CA ILE A 48 -9.55 11.90 9.82
C ILE A 48 -8.51 11.40 10.85
N LEU A 49 -7.26 11.25 10.46
CA LEU A 49 -6.20 10.74 11.33
C LEU A 49 -5.90 11.68 12.50
N LEU A 50 -6.04 12.99 12.31
CA LEU A 50 -5.89 14.00 13.36
C LEU A 50 -7.16 14.21 14.20
N GLY A 51 -8.28 13.54 13.87
CA GLY A 51 -9.55 13.66 14.58
C GLY A 51 -10.26 14.99 14.34
N GLU A 52 -9.90 15.73 13.31
CA GLU A 52 -10.56 16.95 12.85
C GLU A 52 -11.86 16.62 12.12
N THR A 53 -11.89 15.54 11.35
CA THR A 53 -13.09 14.93 10.75
C THR A 53 -13.41 13.63 11.48
N LYS A 54 -14.57 13.56 12.10
CA LYS A 54 -14.97 12.43 12.96
C LYS A 54 -16.07 11.56 12.39
N ASN A 55 -16.93 12.11 11.55
CA ASN A 55 -18.10 11.43 11.05
C ASN A 55 -18.13 11.39 9.51
N TRP A 56 -18.72 10.35 8.97
CA TRP A 56 -18.85 10.16 7.53
C TRP A 56 -19.62 11.29 6.83
N ASN A 57 -20.64 11.86 7.49
CA ASN A 57 -21.46 12.95 6.94
C ASN A 57 -20.70 14.29 6.85
N GLU A 58 -19.50 14.40 7.41
CA GLU A 58 -18.62 15.55 7.25
C GLU A 58 -17.83 15.50 5.93
N ILE A 59 -17.78 14.33 5.28
CA ILE A 59 -17.09 14.09 4.00
C ILE A 59 -18.11 14.02 2.87
N GLU A 60 -19.13 13.19 3.04
CA GLU A 60 -20.17 12.93 2.05
C GLU A 60 -21.52 12.69 2.77
N PRO A 61 -22.67 13.09 2.18
CA PRO A 61 -23.98 12.80 2.73
C PRO A 61 -24.15 11.31 3.04
N SER A 62 -24.19 10.95 4.30
CA SER A 62 -24.20 9.56 4.76
C SER A 62 -25.01 9.37 6.03
N LYS A 63 -25.66 8.21 6.15
CA LYS A 63 -26.30 7.73 7.41
C LYS A 63 -25.30 7.01 8.32
N LEU A 64 -24.05 6.83 7.88
CA LEU A 64 -23.00 6.23 8.67
C LEU A 64 -22.59 7.16 9.82
N LYS A 65 -22.10 6.56 10.88
CA LYS A 65 -21.71 7.26 12.12
C LYS A 65 -20.21 7.60 12.09
N GLN A 66 -19.61 7.62 13.26
CA GLN A 66 -18.22 7.92 13.50
C GLN A 66 -17.26 7.05 12.68
N ILE A 67 -16.27 7.68 12.06
CA ILE A 67 -15.23 7.00 11.28
C ILE A 67 -14.30 6.26 12.24
N GLN A 68 -14.03 5.00 11.95
CA GLN A 68 -13.02 4.19 12.64
C GLN A 68 -11.90 3.84 11.66
N VAL A 69 -10.65 4.11 12.03
CA VAL A 69 -9.48 3.76 11.23
C VAL A 69 -8.78 2.56 11.84
N VAL A 70 -8.43 1.56 11.03
CA VAL A 70 -7.76 0.34 11.50
C VAL A 70 -6.48 0.06 10.73
N PHE A 71 -5.44 -0.37 11.46
CA PHE A 71 -4.13 -0.77 10.96
C PHE A 71 -3.81 -2.21 11.41
N ASP A 72 -2.86 -2.84 10.75
CA ASP A 72 -2.39 -4.19 11.06
C ASP A 72 -1.77 -4.30 12.47
N HIS A 73 -0.89 -3.37 12.88
CA HIS A 73 -0.38 -3.28 14.25
C HIS A 73 0.29 -1.90 14.51
N LYS A 74 0.36 -1.50 15.78
CA LYS A 74 0.80 -0.17 16.20
C LYS A 74 2.23 0.24 15.78
N HIS A 75 3.10 -0.73 15.52
CA HIS A 75 4.49 -0.49 15.07
C HIS A 75 4.70 -0.80 13.59
N SER A 76 3.62 -0.88 12.82
CA SER A 76 3.73 -1.18 11.40
C SER A 76 4.38 -0.02 10.63
N SER A 77 4.98 -0.36 9.50
CA SER A 77 5.55 0.64 8.61
C SER A 77 4.47 1.50 7.94
N ILE A 78 3.20 1.06 7.91
CA ILE A 78 2.05 1.88 7.49
C ILE A 78 1.79 2.98 8.51
N VAL A 79 1.70 2.63 9.80
CA VAL A 79 1.54 3.61 10.89
C VAL A 79 2.67 4.65 10.84
N LYS A 80 3.92 4.19 10.75
CA LYS A 80 5.07 5.10 10.64
C LYS A 80 4.97 6.02 9.42
N TYR A 81 4.60 5.48 8.25
CA TYR A 81 4.42 6.29 7.04
C TYR A 81 3.33 7.35 7.23
N MET A 82 2.18 6.97 7.79
CA MET A 82 1.07 7.91 8.03
C MET A 82 1.46 9.03 8.99
N VAL A 83 2.19 8.71 10.07
CA VAL A 83 2.70 9.73 11.00
C VAL A 83 3.72 10.62 10.31
N ASP A 84 4.72 10.07 9.66
CA ASP A 84 5.82 10.84 9.09
C ASP A 84 5.39 11.70 7.88
N SER A 85 4.54 11.14 6.99
CA SER A 85 4.25 11.72 5.68
C SER A 85 2.88 12.37 5.57
N ILE A 86 1.87 11.90 6.32
CA ILE A 86 0.50 12.40 6.21
C ILE A 86 0.17 13.37 7.33
N THR A 87 0.46 13.01 8.61
CA THR A 87 0.15 13.90 9.74
C THR A 87 1.30 14.85 10.11
N GLY A 88 2.43 14.80 9.39
CA GLY A 88 3.58 15.68 9.62
C GLY A 88 4.24 15.49 10.98
N GLY A 89 4.31 14.25 11.47
CA GLY A 89 4.89 13.89 12.76
C GLY A 89 3.92 13.99 13.94
N LYS A 90 2.69 14.46 13.73
CA LYS A 90 1.68 14.53 14.80
C LYS A 90 1.10 13.12 15.07
N PRO A 91 0.88 12.78 16.35
CA PRO A 91 0.22 11.50 16.69
C PRO A 91 -1.23 11.49 16.22
N PHE A 92 -1.77 10.29 16.03
CA PHE A 92 -3.19 10.13 15.72
C PHE A 92 -4.05 10.55 16.90
N ALA A 93 -5.12 11.28 16.62
CA ALA A 93 -6.08 11.77 17.62
C ALA A 93 -7.52 11.31 17.35
N GLY A 94 -7.76 10.69 16.16
CA GLY A 94 -9.05 10.10 15.81
C GLY A 94 -9.28 8.72 16.44
N GLU A 95 -10.38 8.09 16.06
CA GLU A 95 -10.72 6.70 16.39
C GLU A 95 -9.84 5.73 15.58
N VAL A 96 -8.59 5.55 16.03
CA VAL A 96 -7.55 4.78 15.34
C VAL A 96 -7.18 3.55 16.17
N TYR A 97 -7.32 2.37 15.58
CA TYR A 97 -7.16 1.09 16.27
C TYR A 97 -6.16 0.19 15.57
N ALA A 98 -5.25 -0.41 16.33
CA ALA A 98 -4.39 -1.47 15.86
C ALA A 98 -5.10 -2.83 15.94
N GLN A 99 -4.98 -3.64 14.89
CA GLN A 99 -5.37 -5.04 14.85
C GLN A 99 -4.13 -5.93 15.10
N GLN A 100 -4.30 -7.24 15.11
CA GLN A 100 -3.18 -8.18 15.27
C GLN A 100 -2.52 -8.51 13.93
N SER A 101 -3.27 -8.47 12.84
CA SER A 101 -2.80 -8.79 11.49
C SER A 101 -3.57 -7.99 10.43
N THR A 102 -3.03 -7.97 9.20
CA THR A 102 -3.73 -7.39 8.04
C THR A 102 -5.04 -8.14 7.73
N ARG A 103 -5.10 -9.45 8.00
CA ARG A 103 -6.34 -10.24 7.84
C ARG A 103 -7.43 -9.73 8.78
N ASP A 104 -7.09 -9.40 10.03
CA ASP A 104 -8.07 -8.85 10.98
C ASP A 104 -8.54 -7.46 10.57
N VAL A 105 -7.69 -6.65 9.91
CA VAL A 105 -8.11 -5.37 9.28
C VAL A 105 -9.17 -5.63 8.22
N ILE A 106 -8.93 -6.57 7.31
CA ILE A 106 -9.85 -6.97 6.24
C ILE A 106 -11.17 -7.45 6.83
N ASP A 107 -11.12 -8.34 7.80
CA ASP A 107 -12.30 -8.88 8.48
C ASP A 107 -13.10 -7.79 9.22
N LYS A 108 -12.42 -6.84 9.86
CA LYS A 108 -13.06 -5.72 10.54
C LYS A 108 -13.81 -4.82 9.55
N VAL A 109 -13.19 -4.48 8.44
CA VAL A 109 -13.78 -3.66 7.38
C VAL A 109 -14.97 -4.38 6.73
N SER A 110 -14.86 -5.67 6.45
CA SER A 110 -15.95 -6.45 5.83
C SER A 110 -17.22 -6.50 6.69
N LYS A 111 -17.06 -6.42 8.02
CA LYS A 111 -18.17 -6.50 8.99
C LYS A 111 -18.69 -5.15 9.46
N ASN A 112 -17.92 -4.06 9.29
CA ASN A 112 -18.27 -2.74 9.82
C ASN A 112 -18.18 -1.65 8.75
N LYS A 113 -19.33 -1.08 8.38
CA LYS A 113 -19.44 -0.03 7.36
C LYS A 113 -18.78 1.30 7.75
N ASN A 114 -18.55 1.52 9.05
CA ASN A 114 -17.94 2.77 9.55
C ASN A 114 -16.41 2.73 9.55
N THR A 115 -15.79 1.64 9.09
CA THR A 115 -14.36 1.40 9.23
C THR A 115 -13.62 1.68 7.92
N ILE A 116 -12.50 2.40 8.02
CA ILE A 116 -11.46 2.50 6.99
C ILE A 116 -10.29 1.62 7.41
N GLY A 117 -9.89 0.67 6.58
CA GLY A 117 -8.69 -0.14 6.76
C GLY A 117 -7.53 0.36 5.92
N LEU A 118 -6.32 0.37 6.48
CA LEU A 118 -5.09 0.69 5.75
C LEU A 118 -4.22 -0.57 5.65
N ILE A 119 -3.96 -1.02 4.43
CA ILE A 119 -3.21 -2.24 4.13
C ILE A 119 -2.22 -2.04 2.98
N GLY A 120 -1.22 -2.89 2.87
CA GLY A 120 -0.33 -2.92 1.70
C GLY A 120 -1.04 -3.48 0.47
N VAL A 121 -0.70 -2.95 -0.71
CA VAL A 121 -1.33 -3.37 -1.98
C VAL A 121 -1.17 -4.87 -2.27
N SER A 122 -0.10 -5.49 -1.80
CA SER A 122 0.13 -6.94 -1.94
C SER A 122 -0.97 -7.82 -1.34
N TRP A 123 -1.78 -7.28 -0.44
CA TRP A 123 -2.89 -8.01 0.19
C TRP A 123 -4.18 -8.00 -0.63
N ILE A 124 -4.31 -7.08 -1.57
CA ILE A 124 -5.50 -6.94 -2.44
C ILE A 124 -5.24 -7.40 -3.87
N THR A 125 -3.98 -7.66 -4.21
CA THR A 125 -3.64 -8.22 -5.52
C THR A 125 -4.05 -9.69 -5.55
N PRO A 126 -4.77 -10.16 -6.58
CA PRO A 126 -5.13 -11.56 -6.72
C PRO A 126 -3.89 -12.45 -6.64
N ASP A 127 -3.90 -13.42 -5.76
CA ASP A 127 -2.83 -14.41 -5.67
C ASP A 127 -2.78 -15.20 -6.99
N LEU A 128 -1.72 -15.03 -7.75
CA LEU A 128 -1.49 -15.75 -8.99
C LEU A 128 -1.13 -17.23 -8.74
N ARG A 129 -1.00 -17.65 -7.47
CA ARG A 129 -0.79 -19.03 -7.10
C ARG A 129 -2.03 -19.87 -7.44
N GLY A 130 -1.89 -20.77 -8.40
CA GLY A 130 -2.94 -21.70 -8.83
C GLY A 130 -3.80 -21.24 -10.00
N ARG A 131 -3.52 -20.09 -10.60
CA ARG A 131 -4.22 -19.68 -11.83
C ARG A 131 -3.52 -20.21 -13.07
N ASN A 132 -4.06 -21.27 -13.63
CA ASN A 132 -3.76 -21.74 -15.00
C ASN A 132 -4.42 -20.84 -16.07
N LYS A 133 -4.58 -19.54 -15.81
CA LYS A 133 -5.13 -18.60 -16.77
C LYS A 133 -4.03 -18.08 -17.68
N SER A 134 -4.28 -18.11 -18.97
CA SER A 134 -3.41 -17.48 -19.96
C SER A 134 -3.37 -15.95 -19.74
N ALA A 135 -2.30 -15.29 -20.21
CA ALA A 135 -2.21 -13.84 -20.17
C ALA A 135 -3.42 -13.16 -20.85
N ALA A 136 -3.97 -13.77 -21.92
CA ALA A 136 -5.13 -13.28 -22.64
C ALA A 136 -6.42 -13.32 -21.77
N GLU A 137 -6.65 -14.39 -21.04
CA GLU A 137 -7.80 -14.49 -20.11
C GLU A 137 -7.69 -13.51 -18.97
N TYR A 138 -6.47 -13.28 -18.43
CA TYR A 138 -6.22 -12.26 -17.43
C TYR A 138 -6.49 -10.85 -17.96
N TYR A 139 -6.06 -10.52 -19.18
CA TYR A 139 -6.36 -9.24 -19.82
C TYR A 139 -7.85 -9.05 -20.14
N GLN A 140 -8.56 -10.10 -20.52
CA GLN A 140 -10.01 -10.03 -20.75
C GLN A 140 -10.79 -9.78 -19.45
N GLU A 141 -10.35 -10.36 -18.33
CA GLU A 141 -10.94 -10.05 -17.01
C GLU A 141 -10.65 -8.62 -16.58
N LEU A 142 -9.43 -8.12 -16.82
CA LEU A 142 -9.08 -6.71 -16.57
C LEU A 142 -9.94 -5.74 -17.37
N GLN A 143 -10.25 -6.05 -18.63
CA GLN A 143 -11.11 -5.22 -19.49
C GLN A 143 -12.59 -5.27 -19.10
N LYS A 144 -13.08 -6.41 -18.64
CA LYS A 144 -14.48 -6.57 -18.21
C LYS A 144 -14.78 -5.91 -16.88
N ASN A 145 -13.76 -5.71 -16.03
CA ASN A 145 -13.89 -5.24 -14.65
C ASN A 145 -12.88 -4.16 -14.34
N ASP A 146 -13.07 -2.97 -14.87
CA ASP A 146 -12.20 -1.81 -14.64
C ASP A 146 -12.05 -1.40 -13.16
N THR A 147 -12.90 -1.91 -12.29
CA THR A 147 -12.90 -1.60 -10.86
C THR A 147 -12.68 -2.79 -9.94
N THR A 148 -12.76 -4.01 -10.45
CA THR A 148 -12.96 -5.21 -9.62
C THR A 148 -11.72 -6.07 -9.39
N THR A 149 -10.63 -5.83 -10.09
CA THR A 149 -9.40 -6.63 -9.92
C THR A 149 -8.69 -6.39 -8.59
N LEU A 150 -9.02 -5.30 -7.89
CA LEU A 150 -8.59 -5.06 -6.52
C LEU A 150 -9.66 -5.48 -5.48
N ASP A 151 -10.82 -5.94 -5.90
CA ASP A 151 -11.87 -6.43 -5.01
C ASP A 151 -11.68 -7.93 -4.79
N PHE A 152 -10.87 -8.27 -3.80
CA PHE A 152 -10.57 -9.66 -3.42
C PHE A 152 -11.61 -10.24 -2.45
N ASN A 153 -12.58 -9.43 -2.03
CA ASN A 153 -13.67 -9.79 -1.11
C ASN A 153 -14.90 -8.96 -1.47
N ASP A 154 -16.02 -9.61 -1.77
CA ASP A 154 -17.29 -8.99 -2.19
C ASP A 154 -17.86 -7.95 -1.21
N ASN A 155 -17.39 -7.99 0.05
CA ASN A 155 -17.81 -7.05 1.09
C ASN A 155 -16.91 -5.84 1.25
N ILE A 156 -15.86 -5.71 0.44
CA ILE A 156 -14.86 -4.65 0.57
C ILE A 156 -14.62 -4.00 -0.79
N LYS A 157 -14.44 -2.67 -0.79
CA LYS A 157 -13.94 -1.92 -1.93
C LYS A 157 -12.70 -1.12 -1.57
N VAL A 158 -11.85 -0.88 -2.57
CA VAL A 158 -10.65 -0.05 -2.48
C VAL A 158 -11.00 1.38 -2.90
N LEU A 159 -10.72 2.35 -2.02
CA LEU A 159 -10.92 3.77 -2.33
C LEU A 159 -9.89 4.26 -3.35
N LYS A 160 -10.33 5.21 -4.18
CA LYS A 160 -9.43 6.06 -4.96
C LYS A 160 -8.85 7.13 -4.03
N ILE A 161 -7.59 7.51 -4.26
CA ILE A 161 -6.94 8.58 -3.49
C ILE A 161 -6.56 9.71 -4.44
N ARG A 162 -6.92 10.92 -4.04
CA ARG A 162 -6.67 12.15 -4.77
C ARG A 162 -5.59 12.97 -4.06
N ARG A 163 -4.67 13.49 -4.83
CA ARG A 163 -3.73 14.52 -4.36
C ARG A 163 -4.49 15.84 -4.19
N ASP A 164 -4.10 16.66 -3.24
CA ASP A 164 -4.75 17.94 -2.99
C ASP A 164 -4.56 18.95 -4.14
N ASP A 165 -3.46 18.82 -4.88
CA ASP A 165 -3.08 19.65 -6.04
C ASP A 165 -3.56 19.09 -7.39
N TYR A 166 -4.31 17.98 -7.41
CA TYR A 166 -4.73 17.31 -8.64
C TYR A 166 -6.18 16.83 -8.56
N PRO A 167 -7.02 17.09 -9.58
CA PRO A 167 -8.48 16.87 -9.49
C PRO A 167 -8.90 15.40 -9.60
N ILE A 168 -8.04 14.51 -10.08
CA ILE A 168 -8.39 13.11 -10.37
C ILE A 168 -7.88 12.20 -9.24
N ALA A 169 -8.73 11.27 -8.80
CA ALA A 169 -8.41 10.24 -7.83
C ALA A 169 -8.04 8.92 -8.51
N PHE A 170 -7.05 8.22 -7.97
CA PHE A 170 -6.53 6.97 -8.52
C PHE A 170 -6.59 5.83 -7.51
N LYS A 171 -6.81 4.60 -8.01
CA LYS A 171 -6.60 3.36 -7.25
C LYS A 171 -5.11 2.99 -7.24
N PRO A 172 -4.62 2.15 -6.30
CA PRO A 172 -3.20 1.79 -6.16
C PRO A 172 -2.74 0.76 -7.22
N TYR A 173 -3.01 1.00 -8.50
CA TYR A 173 -2.47 0.18 -9.58
C TYR A 173 -1.00 0.48 -9.82
N GLN A 174 -0.22 -0.55 -10.21
CA GLN A 174 1.21 -0.39 -10.48
C GLN A 174 1.52 0.75 -11.47
N ALA A 175 0.68 0.96 -12.49
CA ALA A 175 0.85 2.05 -13.45
C ALA A 175 0.80 3.43 -12.77
N TYR A 176 -0.20 3.67 -11.92
CA TYR A 176 -0.38 4.95 -11.22
C TYR A 176 0.63 5.16 -10.09
N ILE A 177 1.16 4.08 -9.49
CA ILE A 177 2.29 4.16 -8.56
C ILE A 177 3.57 4.54 -9.31
N PHE A 178 3.77 3.96 -10.50
CA PHE A 178 4.94 4.23 -11.35
C PHE A 178 4.96 5.66 -11.88
N SER A 179 3.82 6.17 -12.36
CA SER A 179 3.68 7.55 -12.84
C SER A 179 3.64 8.60 -11.72
N GLY A 180 3.51 8.17 -10.44
CA GLY A 180 3.40 9.08 -9.29
C GLY A 180 2.02 9.70 -9.11
N GLU A 181 1.02 9.26 -9.84
CA GLU A 181 -0.38 9.72 -9.72
C GLU A 181 -1.04 9.21 -8.45
N TYR A 182 -0.73 7.97 -8.02
CA TYR A 182 -1.19 7.45 -6.73
C TYR A 182 -0.28 7.94 -5.60
N PRO A 183 -0.77 8.71 -4.60
CA PRO A 183 0.09 9.43 -3.66
C PRO A 183 0.58 8.61 -2.46
N LEU A 184 -0.10 7.51 -2.09
CA LEU A 184 0.21 6.74 -0.88
C LEU A 184 1.12 5.56 -1.18
N TYR A 185 2.42 5.80 -1.28
CA TYR A 185 3.41 4.76 -1.56
C TYR A 185 4.67 4.89 -0.69
N ARG A 186 5.35 3.78 -0.49
CA ARG A 186 6.60 3.68 0.27
C ARG A 186 7.61 2.79 -0.43
N SER A 187 8.89 3.15 -0.35
CA SER A 187 9.97 2.33 -0.90
C SER A 187 10.34 1.21 0.06
N ILE A 188 10.44 0.00 -0.47
CA ILE A 188 11.00 -1.18 0.21
C ILE A 188 12.48 -1.27 -0.13
N TYR A 189 13.32 -1.49 0.86
CA TYR A 189 14.76 -1.66 0.70
C TYR A 189 15.20 -3.03 1.18
N VAL A 190 16.13 -3.63 0.46
CA VAL A 190 16.91 -4.78 0.94
C VAL A 190 18.28 -4.30 1.37
N ALA A 191 18.78 -4.83 2.49
CA ALA A 191 20.06 -4.43 3.03
C ALA A 191 20.80 -5.63 3.61
N THR A 192 22.13 -5.66 3.44
CA THR A 192 23.02 -6.66 4.08
C THR A 192 24.36 -6.04 4.43
N THR A 193 25.01 -6.57 5.46
CA THR A 193 26.42 -6.25 5.81
C THR A 193 27.36 -7.42 5.49
N ALA A 194 26.85 -8.47 4.87
CA ALA A 194 27.62 -9.64 4.49
C ALA A 194 28.57 -9.34 3.33
N ALA A 195 29.71 -10.01 3.31
CA ALA A 195 30.72 -9.85 2.27
C ALA A 195 30.19 -10.26 0.88
N ARG A 196 30.77 -9.67 -0.16
CA ARG A 196 30.51 -10.12 -1.53
C ARG A 196 30.90 -11.59 -1.68
N GLY A 197 30.12 -12.34 -2.46
CA GLY A 197 30.31 -13.78 -2.63
C GLY A 197 29.65 -14.64 -1.55
N SER A 198 29.16 -14.06 -0.44
CA SER A 198 28.41 -14.78 0.58
C SER A 198 26.95 -15.01 0.15
N LEU A 199 26.29 -16.00 0.75
CA LEU A 199 24.88 -16.33 0.48
C LEU A 199 23.94 -15.12 0.69
N PRO A 200 24.00 -14.33 1.79
CA PRO A 200 23.15 -13.17 1.95
C PRO A 200 23.37 -12.11 0.86
N HIS A 201 24.61 -11.91 0.39
CA HIS A 201 24.90 -10.99 -0.69
C HIS A 201 24.37 -11.53 -2.04
N GLY A 202 24.51 -12.82 -2.29
CA GLY A 202 23.93 -13.51 -3.46
C GLY A 202 22.41 -13.39 -3.48
N PHE A 203 21.75 -13.54 -2.34
CA PHE A 203 20.29 -13.35 -2.23
C PHE A 203 19.87 -11.92 -2.51
N LEU A 204 20.62 -10.91 -2.02
CA LEU A 204 20.38 -9.51 -2.38
C LEU A 204 20.47 -9.31 -3.89
N THR A 205 21.50 -9.86 -4.53
CA THR A 205 21.69 -9.78 -5.99
C THR A 205 20.57 -10.48 -6.76
N PHE A 206 20.10 -11.63 -6.28
CA PHE A 206 18.95 -12.34 -6.85
C PHE A 206 17.68 -11.48 -6.78
N LEU A 207 17.35 -10.94 -5.59
CA LEU A 207 16.15 -10.12 -5.41
C LEU A 207 16.14 -8.87 -6.28
N THR A 208 17.30 -8.24 -6.49
CA THR A 208 17.43 -7.01 -7.30
C THR A 208 17.67 -7.30 -8.78
N GLY A 209 17.96 -8.54 -9.14
CA GLY A 209 18.11 -9.02 -10.51
C GLY A 209 16.76 -9.27 -11.20
N TYR A 210 16.81 -9.55 -12.50
CA TYR A 210 15.61 -9.70 -13.35
C TYR A 210 14.59 -10.71 -12.81
N VAL A 211 15.02 -11.89 -12.39
CA VAL A 211 14.13 -12.96 -11.90
C VAL A 211 13.42 -12.53 -10.61
N GLY A 212 14.15 -12.01 -9.64
CA GLY A 212 13.58 -11.51 -8.39
C GLY A 212 12.60 -10.37 -8.61
N GLN A 213 12.93 -9.44 -9.49
CA GLN A 213 12.05 -8.31 -9.84
C GLN A 213 10.77 -8.76 -10.55
N LYS A 214 10.84 -9.80 -11.40
CA LYS A 214 9.65 -10.43 -12.01
C LYS A 214 8.74 -11.07 -10.96
N ILE A 215 9.31 -11.74 -9.99
CA ILE A 215 8.53 -12.33 -8.87
C ILE A 215 7.81 -11.21 -8.10
N ILE A 216 8.53 -10.12 -7.79
CA ILE A 216 7.95 -8.96 -7.09
C ILE A 216 6.81 -8.34 -7.91
N GLN A 217 6.98 -8.18 -9.22
CA GLN A 217 5.94 -7.64 -10.10
C GLN A 217 4.63 -8.43 -10.01
N ASN A 218 4.73 -9.75 -9.90
CA ASN A 218 3.55 -10.63 -9.79
C ASN A 218 2.81 -10.53 -8.45
N THR A 219 3.40 -9.90 -7.43
CA THR A 219 2.74 -9.67 -6.13
C THR A 219 1.92 -8.38 -6.08
N GLY A 220 1.80 -7.64 -7.18
CA GLY A 220 1.12 -6.34 -7.22
C GLY A 220 1.98 -5.16 -6.72
N VAL A 221 3.11 -5.44 -6.10
CA VAL A 221 4.09 -4.43 -5.67
C VAL A 221 4.89 -3.96 -6.89
N LEU A 222 5.14 -2.67 -7.02
CA LEU A 222 5.92 -2.12 -8.13
C LEU A 222 7.41 -2.47 -7.93
N PRO A 223 8.05 -3.24 -8.85
CA PRO A 223 9.48 -3.54 -8.75
C PRO A 223 10.34 -2.30 -8.98
N ALA A 224 11.54 -2.27 -8.40
CA ALA A 224 12.43 -1.11 -8.49
C ALA A 224 13.12 -0.96 -9.86
N ALA A 225 13.31 -2.07 -10.58
CA ALA A 225 14.12 -2.11 -11.81
C ALA A 225 13.31 -2.46 -13.09
N ILE A 226 12.11 -3.05 -12.97
CA ILE A 226 11.27 -3.40 -14.11
C ILE A 226 10.13 -2.38 -14.21
N GLN A 227 9.99 -1.76 -15.38
CA GLN A 227 8.87 -0.86 -15.66
C GLN A 227 7.59 -1.66 -15.92
N PRO A 228 6.44 -1.23 -15.41
CA PRO A 228 5.15 -1.82 -15.78
C PRO A 228 4.90 -1.62 -17.28
N ARG A 229 4.36 -2.64 -17.94
CA ARG A 229 3.86 -2.47 -19.32
C ARG A 229 2.58 -1.65 -19.26
N MET A 230 2.62 -0.44 -19.76
CA MET A 230 1.42 0.33 -20.09
C MET A 230 0.96 -0.10 -21.48
N VAL A 231 -0.20 -0.71 -21.58
CA VAL A 231 -0.85 -1.01 -22.87
C VAL A 231 -1.89 0.09 -23.05
N GLN A 232 -1.66 0.97 -24.02
CA GLN A 232 -2.73 1.85 -24.49
C GLN A 232 -3.72 0.99 -25.27
N VAL A 233 -4.93 0.89 -24.78
CA VAL A 233 -6.05 0.30 -25.53
C VAL A 233 -6.69 1.46 -26.29
N ASN A 234 -6.52 1.45 -27.62
CA ASN A 234 -7.24 2.36 -28.53
C ASN A 234 -8.71 1.92 -28.63
#